data_cf3e73edf7029571edf725d76524a723
#
_entry.id   cf3e73edf7029571edf725d76524a723
#
_cell.length_a   1.000
_cell.length_b   1.000
_cell.length_c   1.000
_cell.angle_alpha   90.00
_cell.angle_beta   90.00
_cell.angle_gamma   90.00
#
_symmetry.space_group_name_H-M   'P 1'
#
loop_
_entity.id
_entity.type
_entity.pdbx_description
1 polymer ?
#
loop_
_entity_poly.entity_id
_entity_poly.type
_entity_poly.pdbx_seq_one_letter_code
_entity_poly.pdbx_strand_id
1 'polypeptide(L)'
;MAEQLHPEDIYQTLEYEIVTLKIKPGETISENQLCKRFGISRTPVRAALQRLEQNGFVQIIPCKGTIVTSINLDIVDQIVYQRTAVESTVLRDFIQVCSPKEYIEIKHKYDLLEEMAQTMTDPDNVDINAFLTLDLEMHAIWFCSMNKWYIWQNLTKPVSYTHLTLPT
;
A
#
# COMPACT_ATOMS: atom_id res chain seq x y z
N MET A 1 -3.89 -24.80 -21.92
CA MET A 1 -2.71 -23.91 -22.06
C MET A 1 -2.53 -23.27 -20.69
N ALA A 2 -1.43 -23.52 -20.00
CA ALA A 2 -1.16 -22.87 -18.73
C ALA A 2 -1.00 -21.36 -19.00
N GLU A 3 -1.79 -20.54 -18.35
CA GLU A 3 -1.70 -19.09 -18.41
C GLU A 3 -0.30 -18.68 -17.91
N GLN A 4 0.45 -18.02 -18.76
CA GLN A 4 1.84 -17.67 -18.46
C GLN A 4 1.80 -16.48 -17.49
N LEU A 5 2.12 -16.70 -16.22
CA LEU A 5 2.18 -15.65 -15.18
C LEU A 5 3.08 -14.52 -15.68
N HIS A 6 2.52 -13.31 -15.71
CA HIS A 6 3.24 -12.09 -16.06
C HIS A 6 4.10 -11.59 -14.88
N PRO A 7 5.19 -10.84 -15.15
CA PRO A 7 5.97 -10.19 -14.09
C PRO A 7 5.12 -9.33 -13.14
N GLU A 8 4.02 -8.77 -13.66
CA GLU A 8 3.05 -7.99 -12.90
C GLU A 8 2.34 -8.82 -11.81
N ASP A 9 1.89 -10.03 -12.15
CA ASP A 9 1.18 -10.91 -11.21
C ASP A 9 2.09 -11.33 -10.05
N ILE A 10 3.38 -11.54 -10.36
CA ILE A 10 4.40 -11.88 -9.37
C ILE A 10 4.66 -10.68 -8.46
N TYR A 11 4.80 -9.49 -9.06
CA TYR A 11 4.99 -8.25 -8.31
C TYR A 11 3.85 -8.02 -7.33
N GLN A 12 2.60 -8.07 -7.79
CA GLN A 12 1.41 -7.87 -6.96
C GLN A 12 1.30 -8.90 -5.84
N THR A 13 1.60 -10.17 -6.15
CA THR A 13 1.59 -11.24 -5.15
C THR A 13 2.62 -10.99 -4.05
N LEU A 14 3.86 -10.66 -4.43
CA LEU A 14 4.93 -10.41 -3.46
C LEU A 14 4.72 -9.11 -2.69
N GLU A 15 4.26 -8.05 -3.36
CA GLU A 15 3.88 -6.78 -2.71
C GLU A 15 2.83 -7.04 -1.62
N TYR A 16 1.75 -7.75 -1.96
CA TYR A 16 0.72 -8.14 -1.01
C TYR A 16 1.28 -8.94 0.18
N GLU A 17 2.17 -9.91 -0.08
CA GLU A 17 2.78 -10.74 0.98
C GLU A 17 3.70 -9.95 1.90
N ILE A 18 4.41 -8.94 1.36
CA ILE A 18 5.25 -8.04 2.15
C ILE A 18 4.38 -7.08 2.98
N VAL A 19 3.38 -6.47 2.36
CA VAL A 19 2.48 -5.50 3.03
C VAL A 19 1.68 -6.18 4.15
N THR A 20 1.25 -7.43 3.94
CA THR A 20 0.51 -8.22 4.95
C THR A 20 1.43 -8.95 5.94
N LEU A 21 2.75 -8.70 5.90
CA LEU A 21 3.77 -9.31 6.77
C LEU A 21 3.84 -10.84 6.67
N LYS A 22 3.32 -11.44 5.59
CA LYS A 22 3.55 -12.85 5.27
C LYS A 22 5.01 -13.12 4.96
N ILE A 23 5.68 -12.14 4.30
CA ILE A 23 7.13 -12.05 4.19
C ILE A 23 7.56 -10.87 5.05
N LYS A 24 8.35 -11.15 6.09
CA LYS A 24 8.66 -10.16 7.12
C LYS A 24 9.81 -9.22 6.71
N PRO A 25 9.85 -8.00 7.23
CA PRO A 25 11.01 -7.11 7.11
C PRO A 25 12.29 -7.82 7.54
N GLY A 26 13.37 -7.69 6.75
CA GLY A 26 14.65 -8.36 6.94
C GLY A 26 14.70 -9.80 6.43
N GLU A 27 13.60 -10.38 5.98
CA GLU A 27 13.56 -11.72 5.41
C GLU A 27 14.21 -11.74 4.02
N THR A 28 14.91 -12.85 3.72
CA THR A 28 15.57 -13.03 2.42
C THR A 28 14.66 -13.75 1.44
N ILE A 29 14.46 -13.16 0.28
CA ILE A 29 13.71 -13.72 -0.84
C ILE A 29 14.69 -14.39 -1.82
N SER A 30 14.48 -15.67 -2.10
CA SER A 30 15.30 -16.44 -3.03
C SER A 30 14.68 -16.50 -4.42
N GLU A 31 15.38 -15.98 -5.46
CA GLU A 31 14.96 -16.13 -6.85
C GLU A 31 14.63 -17.58 -7.23
N ASN A 32 15.45 -18.52 -6.77
CA ASN A 32 15.26 -19.94 -7.09
C ASN A 32 13.99 -20.51 -6.47
N GLN A 33 13.64 -20.09 -5.25
CA GLN A 33 12.40 -20.50 -4.60
C GLN A 33 11.19 -19.90 -5.31
N LEU A 34 11.27 -18.63 -5.72
CA LEU A 34 10.20 -17.98 -6.50
C LEU A 34 10.00 -18.65 -7.86
N CYS A 35 11.09 -18.98 -8.58
CA CYS A 35 11.00 -19.70 -9.85
C CYS A 35 10.28 -21.06 -9.68
N LYS A 36 10.60 -21.80 -8.61
CA LYS A 36 9.92 -23.07 -8.29
C LYS A 36 8.45 -22.85 -7.91
N ARG A 37 8.19 -21.86 -7.06
CA ARG A 37 6.84 -21.55 -6.57
C ARG A 37 5.89 -21.15 -7.69
N PHE A 38 6.34 -20.28 -8.60
CA PHE A 38 5.53 -19.77 -9.71
C PHE A 38 5.63 -20.63 -10.99
N GLY A 39 6.51 -21.63 -11.03
CA GLY A 39 6.70 -22.48 -12.19
C GLY A 39 7.27 -21.78 -13.43
N ILE A 40 8.08 -20.72 -13.25
CA ILE A 40 8.56 -19.84 -14.31
C ILE A 40 10.08 -19.67 -14.30
N SER A 41 10.61 -19.10 -15.38
CA SER A 41 12.05 -18.79 -15.51
C SER A 41 12.48 -17.60 -14.62
N ARG A 42 13.80 -17.38 -14.53
CA ARG A 42 14.37 -16.30 -13.71
C ARG A 42 14.07 -14.91 -14.23
N THR A 43 13.91 -14.74 -15.55
CA THR A 43 13.72 -13.40 -16.15
C THR A 43 12.49 -12.66 -15.61
N PRO A 44 11.27 -13.21 -15.63
CA PRO A 44 10.10 -12.54 -15.07
C PRO A 44 10.19 -12.35 -13.54
N VAL A 45 10.82 -13.29 -12.81
CA VAL A 45 11.05 -13.14 -11.37
C VAL A 45 11.96 -11.95 -11.08
N ARG A 46 13.07 -11.82 -11.82
CA ARG A 46 13.98 -10.67 -11.67
C ARG A 46 13.32 -9.35 -11.99
N ALA A 47 12.51 -9.30 -13.05
CA ALA A 47 11.76 -8.09 -13.40
C ALA A 47 10.82 -7.67 -12.25
N ALA A 48 10.11 -8.61 -11.64
CA ALA A 48 9.26 -8.35 -10.48
C ALA A 48 10.07 -7.87 -9.27
N LEU A 49 11.20 -8.52 -8.95
CA LEU A 49 12.07 -8.14 -7.83
C LEU A 49 12.71 -6.76 -8.05
N GLN A 50 13.16 -6.43 -9.26
CA GLN A 50 13.67 -5.10 -9.60
C GLN A 50 12.61 -4.02 -9.42
N ARG A 51 11.36 -4.31 -9.78
CA ARG A 51 10.26 -3.37 -9.55
C ARG A 51 9.93 -3.21 -8.07
N LEU A 52 9.97 -4.29 -7.28
CA LEU A 52 9.86 -4.20 -5.82
C LEU A 52 10.98 -3.36 -5.22
N GLU A 53 12.21 -3.47 -5.75
CA GLU A 53 13.34 -2.65 -5.33
C GLU A 53 13.15 -1.17 -5.71
N GLN A 54 12.72 -0.87 -6.95
CA GLN A 54 12.40 0.50 -7.38
C GLN A 54 11.30 1.14 -6.52
N ASN A 55 10.37 0.31 -6.04
CA ASN A 55 9.31 0.72 -5.13
C ASN A 55 9.73 0.60 -3.65
N GLY A 56 10.96 0.16 -3.36
CA GLY A 56 11.57 0.11 -2.04
C GLY A 56 11.09 -0.98 -1.10
N PHE A 57 10.31 -1.92 -1.58
CA PHE A 57 9.88 -3.06 -0.77
C PHE A 57 11.01 -4.03 -0.46
N VAL A 58 12.02 -4.08 -1.32
CA VAL A 58 13.18 -4.97 -1.16
C VAL A 58 14.47 -4.26 -1.54
N GLN A 59 15.58 -4.82 -1.12
CA GLN A 59 16.92 -4.44 -1.54
C GLN A 59 17.62 -5.65 -2.18
N ILE A 60 18.07 -5.51 -3.41
CA ILE A 60 18.83 -6.54 -4.12
C ILE A 60 20.32 -6.37 -3.81
N ILE A 61 20.86 -7.26 -3.00
CA ILE A 61 22.28 -7.21 -2.61
C ILE A 61 23.07 -8.18 -3.51
N PRO A 62 24.04 -7.69 -4.31
CA PRO A 62 24.87 -8.55 -5.15
C PRO A 62 25.48 -9.69 -4.35
N CYS A 63 25.39 -10.90 -4.88
CA CYS A 63 25.90 -12.14 -4.27
C CYS A 63 25.31 -12.54 -2.90
N LYS A 64 24.38 -11.75 -2.33
CA LYS A 64 23.72 -12.08 -1.05
C LYS A 64 22.24 -12.40 -1.20
N GLY A 65 21.59 -11.93 -2.25
CA GLY A 65 20.15 -12.14 -2.50
C GLY A 65 19.31 -10.89 -2.34
N THR A 66 18.01 -11.07 -2.32
CA THR A 66 17.03 -9.98 -2.15
C THR A 66 16.50 -10.01 -0.73
N ILE A 67 16.56 -8.88 -0.02
CA ILE A 67 16.12 -8.74 1.37
C ILE A 67 14.94 -7.80 1.43
N VAL A 68 13.88 -8.16 2.16
CA VAL A 68 12.75 -7.25 2.43
C VAL A 68 13.21 -6.09 3.30
N THR A 69 12.92 -4.87 2.87
CA THR A 69 13.36 -3.66 3.57
C THR A 69 12.68 -3.52 4.94
N SER A 70 13.40 -2.96 5.90
CA SER A 70 12.83 -2.66 7.21
C SER A 70 11.96 -1.41 7.17
N ILE A 71 10.90 -1.38 7.98
CA ILE A 71 10.07 -0.18 8.15
C ILE A 71 10.90 0.88 8.89
N ASN A 72 10.98 2.08 8.31
CA ASN A 72 11.60 3.21 8.95
C ASN A 72 10.53 4.09 9.63
N LEU A 73 10.48 4.06 10.94
CA LEU A 73 9.47 4.79 11.72
C LEU A 73 9.61 6.31 11.58
N ASP A 74 10.82 6.84 11.37
CA ASP A 74 11.02 8.28 11.15
C ASP A 74 10.40 8.74 9.83
N ILE A 75 10.45 7.90 8.79
CA ILE A 75 9.78 8.19 7.51
C ILE A 75 8.26 8.05 7.68
N VAL A 76 7.80 7.04 8.40
CA VAL A 76 6.36 6.89 8.70
C VAL A 76 5.82 8.13 9.40
N ASP A 77 6.51 8.63 10.41
CA ASP A 77 6.12 9.84 11.13
C ASP A 77 6.02 11.07 10.19
N GLN A 78 7.01 11.27 9.32
CA GLN A 78 7.00 12.36 8.34
C GLN A 78 5.84 12.24 7.34
N ILE A 79 5.53 11.01 6.87
CA ILE A 79 4.40 10.75 5.98
C ILE A 79 3.07 11.05 6.69
N VAL A 80 2.90 10.60 7.93
CA VAL A 80 1.71 10.87 8.75
C VAL A 80 1.55 12.38 8.96
N TYR A 81 2.64 13.08 9.29
CA TYR A 81 2.63 14.53 9.43
C TYR A 81 2.19 15.23 8.13
N GLN A 82 2.78 14.86 6.99
CA GLN A 82 2.42 15.40 5.69
C GLN A 82 0.95 15.16 5.35
N ARG A 83 0.48 13.91 5.52
CA ARG A 83 -0.91 13.54 5.29
C ARG A 83 -1.85 14.36 6.16
N THR A 84 -1.61 14.39 7.47
CA THR A 84 -2.44 15.14 8.41
C THR A 84 -2.54 16.61 8.03
N ALA A 85 -1.43 17.27 7.68
CA ALA A 85 -1.41 18.67 7.30
C ALA A 85 -2.22 18.95 6.02
N VAL A 86 -2.09 18.11 5.01
CA VAL A 86 -2.75 18.31 3.72
C VAL A 86 -4.22 17.86 3.78
N GLU A 87 -4.49 16.68 4.33
CA GLU A 87 -5.85 16.12 4.39
C GLU A 87 -6.77 16.98 5.25
N SER A 88 -6.31 17.46 6.42
CA SER A 88 -7.10 18.36 7.27
C SER A 88 -7.40 19.70 6.58
N THR A 89 -6.45 20.21 5.78
CA THR A 89 -6.65 21.45 5.04
C THR A 89 -7.71 21.27 3.94
N VAL A 90 -7.59 20.21 3.15
CA VAL A 90 -8.56 19.91 2.07
C VAL A 90 -9.95 19.60 2.65
N LEU A 91 -10.02 18.84 3.74
CA LEU A 91 -11.28 18.54 4.42
C LEU A 91 -11.97 19.79 4.95
N ARG A 92 -11.21 20.70 5.59
CA ARG A 92 -11.75 21.99 6.08
C ARG A 92 -12.37 22.81 4.95
N ASP A 93 -11.69 22.89 3.80
CA ASP A 93 -12.18 23.63 2.64
C ASP A 93 -13.40 22.90 2.02
N PHE A 94 -13.40 21.60 1.96
CA PHE A 94 -14.50 20.76 1.46
C PHE A 94 -15.78 20.93 2.29
N ILE A 95 -15.69 20.98 3.62
CA ILE A 95 -16.86 21.13 4.51
C ILE A 95 -17.68 22.38 4.16
N GLN A 96 -17.05 23.43 3.63
CA GLN A 96 -17.73 24.67 3.26
C GLN A 96 -18.61 24.54 2.01
N VAL A 97 -18.34 23.53 1.16
CA VAL A 97 -18.99 23.34 -0.14
C VAL A 97 -19.64 21.96 -0.31
N CYS A 98 -19.53 21.11 0.71
CA CYS A 98 -20.02 19.72 0.69
C CYS A 98 -21.50 19.67 0.31
N SER A 99 -21.81 18.94 -0.75
CA SER A 99 -23.20 18.71 -1.17
C SER A 99 -23.88 17.62 -0.31
N PRO A 100 -25.23 17.64 -0.23
CA PRO A 100 -25.96 16.58 0.48
C PRO A 100 -25.66 15.16 -0.04
N LYS A 101 -25.36 15.03 -1.35
CA LYS A 101 -25.01 13.73 -1.96
C LYS A 101 -23.67 13.23 -1.44
N GLU A 102 -22.66 14.08 -1.43
CA GLU A 102 -21.32 13.75 -0.93
C GLU A 102 -21.33 13.44 0.56
N TYR A 103 -22.12 14.20 1.34
CA TYR A 103 -22.31 13.91 2.75
C TYR A 103 -22.88 12.49 2.99
N ILE A 104 -23.91 12.10 2.24
CA ILE A 104 -24.53 10.77 2.34
C ILE A 104 -23.48 9.68 1.97
N GLU A 105 -22.70 9.91 0.92
CA GLU A 105 -21.69 8.96 0.46
C GLU A 105 -20.59 8.78 1.51
N ILE A 106 -20.06 9.87 2.07
CA ILE A 106 -19.05 9.83 3.13
C ILE A 106 -19.61 9.13 4.38
N LYS A 107 -20.83 9.52 4.79
CA LYS A 107 -21.46 8.91 5.96
C LYS A 107 -21.61 7.40 5.79
N HIS A 108 -22.05 6.95 4.62
CA HIS A 108 -22.16 5.51 4.35
C HIS A 108 -20.82 4.78 4.47
N LYS A 109 -19.74 5.34 3.89
CA LYS A 109 -18.39 4.75 4.01
C LYS A 109 -17.89 4.77 5.44
N TYR A 110 -18.15 5.85 6.17
CA TYR A 110 -17.80 5.95 7.59
C TYR A 110 -18.54 4.89 8.44
N ASP A 111 -19.85 4.70 8.22
CA ASP A 111 -20.64 3.71 8.94
C ASP A 111 -20.12 2.28 8.68
N LEU A 112 -19.70 1.98 7.44
CA LEU A 112 -19.04 0.71 7.09
C LEU A 112 -17.68 0.55 7.77
N LEU A 113 -16.84 1.60 7.82
CA LEU A 113 -15.57 1.56 8.52
C LEU A 113 -15.74 1.34 10.02
N GLU A 114 -16.75 1.98 10.62
CA GLU A 114 -17.07 1.80 12.04
C GLU A 114 -17.53 0.36 12.33
N GLU A 115 -18.38 -0.23 11.47
CA GLU A 115 -18.78 -1.63 11.56
C GLU A 115 -17.59 -2.58 11.43
N MET A 116 -16.72 -2.35 10.43
CA MET A 116 -15.49 -3.13 10.26
C MET A 116 -14.60 -3.02 11.50
N ALA A 117 -14.39 -1.82 12.04
CA ALA A 117 -13.57 -1.61 13.23
C ALA A 117 -14.10 -2.35 14.46
N GLN A 118 -15.42 -2.43 14.63
CA GLN A 118 -16.04 -3.18 15.73
C GLN A 118 -15.82 -4.70 15.62
N THR A 119 -15.69 -5.22 14.39
CA THR A 119 -15.42 -6.64 14.14
C THR A 119 -13.93 -7.00 14.22
N MET A 120 -13.05 -6.02 14.22
CA MET A 120 -11.57 -6.17 14.28
C MET A 120 -11.05 -6.54 15.70
N THR A 121 -11.76 -7.44 16.39
CA THR A 121 -11.35 -7.89 17.74
C THR A 121 -10.34 -9.03 17.71
N ASP A 122 -10.20 -9.71 16.58
CA ASP A 122 -9.27 -10.83 16.38
C ASP A 122 -8.20 -10.45 15.34
N PRO A 123 -6.92 -10.25 15.74
CA PRO A 123 -5.84 -9.85 14.83
C PRO A 123 -5.61 -10.82 13.66
N ASP A 124 -5.96 -12.10 13.83
CA ASP A 124 -5.74 -13.12 12.81
C ASP A 124 -6.85 -13.17 11.74
N ASN A 125 -7.97 -12.48 11.97
CA ASN A 125 -9.15 -12.50 11.09
C ASN A 125 -9.55 -11.11 10.55
N VAL A 126 -8.63 -10.16 10.56
CA VAL A 126 -8.87 -8.78 10.10
C VAL A 126 -8.48 -8.62 8.64
N ASP A 127 -9.42 -8.25 7.77
CA ASP A 127 -9.10 -7.77 6.43
C ASP A 127 -8.69 -6.28 6.47
N ILE A 128 -7.44 -6.06 6.91
CA ILE A 128 -6.84 -4.71 6.95
C ILE A 128 -6.85 -4.05 5.57
N ASN A 129 -6.71 -4.82 4.48
CA ASN A 129 -6.70 -4.25 3.13
C ASN A 129 -8.06 -3.72 2.72
N ALA A 130 -9.15 -4.43 3.04
CA ALA A 130 -10.50 -3.94 2.80
C ALA A 130 -10.77 -2.66 3.60
N PHE A 131 -10.34 -2.61 4.87
CA PHE A 131 -10.47 -1.42 5.72
C PHE A 131 -9.71 -0.23 5.13
N LEU A 132 -8.42 -0.41 4.80
CA LEU A 132 -7.58 0.65 4.24
C LEU A 132 -8.08 1.13 2.88
N THR A 133 -8.60 0.21 2.05
CA THR A 133 -9.18 0.57 0.74
C THR A 133 -10.40 1.46 0.92
N LEU A 134 -11.31 1.08 1.82
CA LEU A 134 -12.53 1.85 2.10
C LEU A 134 -12.20 3.22 2.71
N ASP A 135 -11.21 3.29 3.61
CA ASP A 135 -10.69 4.53 4.19
C ASP A 135 -10.14 5.46 3.10
N LEU A 136 -9.28 4.95 2.23
CA LEU A 136 -8.74 5.72 1.12
C LEU A 136 -9.82 6.19 0.15
N GLU A 137 -10.82 5.37 -0.14
CA GLU A 137 -11.95 5.76 -0.98
C GLU A 137 -12.80 6.86 -0.35
N MET A 138 -13.00 6.83 0.97
CA MET A 138 -13.70 7.88 1.69
C MET A 138 -12.93 9.20 1.62
N HIS A 139 -11.63 9.18 1.87
CA HIS A 139 -10.76 10.35 1.79
C HIS A 139 -10.69 10.93 0.36
N ALA A 140 -10.70 10.09 -0.66
CA ALA A 140 -10.68 10.52 -2.06
C ALA A 140 -11.86 11.44 -2.43
N ILE A 141 -13.01 11.30 -1.76
CA ILE A 141 -14.23 12.08 -2.08
C ILE A 141 -13.95 13.57 -1.97
N TRP A 142 -13.40 14.04 -0.83
CA TRP A 142 -13.15 15.50 -0.68
C TRP A 142 -11.99 15.99 -1.54
N PHE A 143 -10.99 15.16 -1.84
CA PHE A 143 -9.95 15.55 -2.79
C PHE A 143 -10.49 15.68 -4.21
N CYS A 144 -11.37 14.78 -4.65
CA CYS A 144 -12.04 14.87 -5.95
C CYS A 144 -12.94 16.10 -6.02
N SER A 145 -13.77 16.32 -5.02
CA SER A 145 -14.71 17.45 -4.95
C SER A 145 -13.97 18.81 -4.98
N MET A 146 -12.84 18.89 -4.29
CA MET A 146 -11.99 20.09 -4.25
C MET A 146 -11.04 20.22 -5.44
N ASN A 147 -11.17 19.36 -6.45
CA ASN A 147 -10.29 19.35 -7.63
C ASN A 147 -8.80 19.18 -7.27
N LYS A 148 -8.50 18.36 -6.24
CA LYS A 148 -7.16 18.12 -5.68
C LYS A 148 -6.67 16.69 -5.96
N TRP A 149 -7.16 16.06 -7.02
CA TRP A 149 -6.83 14.67 -7.35
C TRP A 149 -5.34 14.40 -7.49
N TYR A 150 -4.59 15.32 -8.11
CA TYR A 150 -3.13 15.18 -8.24
C TYR A 150 -2.43 15.13 -6.87
N ILE A 151 -2.88 15.95 -5.92
CA ILE A 151 -2.35 15.94 -4.55
C ILE A 151 -2.64 14.58 -3.91
N TRP A 152 -3.89 14.10 -4.01
CA TRP A 152 -4.30 12.81 -3.48
C TRP A 152 -3.43 11.65 -4.00
N GLN A 153 -3.23 11.58 -5.31
CA GLN A 153 -2.37 10.57 -5.92
C GLN A 153 -0.94 10.59 -5.39
N ASN A 154 -0.39 11.75 -5.06
CA ASN A 154 0.95 11.86 -4.50
C ASN A 154 1.01 11.54 -3.01
N LEU A 155 -0.04 11.84 -2.26
CA LEU A 155 -0.14 11.49 -0.84
C LEU A 155 -0.32 9.99 -0.60
N THR A 156 -1.04 9.31 -1.49
CA THR A 156 -1.31 7.87 -1.34
C THR A 156 -0.19 6.96 -1.86
N LYS A 157 0.67 7.47 -2.76
CA LYS A 157 1.88 6.74 -3.20
C LYS A 157 2.78 6.31 -2.04
N PRO A 158 3.13 7.17 -1.06
CA PRO A 158 3.96 6.76 0.07
C PRO A 158 3.34 5.70 0.96
N VAL A 159 2.03 5.56 1.00
CA VAL A 159 1.36 4.50 1.79
C VAL A 159 1.75 3.11 1.28
N SER A 160 1.95 2.96 -0.03
CA SER A 160 2.54 1.77 -0.64
C SER A 160 4.05 1.64 -0.35
N TYR A 161 4.71 2.72 0.04
CA TYR A 161 6.16 2.82 0.25
C TYR A 161 6.56 2.98 1.74
N THR A 162 5.67 2.80 2.69
CA THR A 162 6.01 2.87 4.13
C THR A 162 7.03 1.83 4.58
N HIS A 163 7.41 0.93 3.69
CA HIS A 163 8.52 -0.02 3.85
C HIS A 163 9.86 0.52 3.33
N LEU A 164 9.90 1.78 2.82
CA LEU A 164 11.09 2.35 2.23
C LEU A 164 12.16 2.70 3.24
N THR A 165 13.34 2.27 2.91
CA THR A 165 14.61 2.52 3.56
C THR A 165 15.07 3.95 3.42
N LEU A 166 15.81 4.41 4.45
CA LEU A 166 16.73 5.53 4.28
C LEU A 166 17.96 5.08 3.45
N PRO A 167 18.45 5.94 2.56
CA PRO A 167 19.83 5.79 2.12
C PRO A 167 20.74 6.02 3.35
N THR A 168 21.61 5.06 3.59
CA THR A 168 22.73 5.19 4.54
C THR A 168 23.70 6.22 4.03
#